data_a0c9a17373f3098d1730d250bf3f7cd8
#
_entry.id   a0c9a17373f3098d1730d250bf3f7cd8
#
_cell.length_a   1.000
_cell.length_b   1.000
_cell.length_c   1.000
_cell.angle_alpha   90.00
_cell.angle_beta   90.00
_cell.angle_gamma   90.00
#
_symmetry.space_group_name_H-M   'P 1'
#
loop_
_entity.id
_entity.type
_entity.pdbx_description
1 polymer ?
#
loop_
_entity_poly.entity_id
_entity_poly.type
_entity_poly.pdbx_seq_one_letter_code
_entity_poly.pdbx_strand_id
1 'polypeptide(L)'
;MDWPIMQIQSLLLKPMFKMKSLLVAGLMMSGFVFGQRINSDTLKVAHDDGLIVYANKPYPLSKKGQVFAFFGWNRGAFSNSDIHFTGNGYDFQLNNVSARDRPTKLGIVYIDPSWFTVVQYNFRAGYFIKDNLALVLGIDHMKYVMNQNQTVDFSGTISDPKYAAMVQNGQVNLADEQFLTFEHTDGLNYENLGLEKYKNLVHKKNVDLIWSYGAGLGFMFPKSNVKLFGNDRSDRFHVAGMGTDLRSSLNLVFWNHWMIRAEAKAGYINMWDIKTTLNNKPDKARQDFVFGQVLAGIGYTFNTKKYN
;
A
#
# COMPACT_ATOMS: atom_id res chain seq x y z
N MET A 1 3.81 -54.45 18.11
CA MET A 1 2.61 -53.58 18.25
C MET A 1 3.01 -52.23 17.74
N ASP A 2 2.84 -52.05 16.41
CA ASP A 2 3.27 -50.85 15.71
C ASP A 2 2.06 -49.95 15.46
N TRP A 3 2.12 -48.74 15.96
CA TRP A 3 1.11 -47.74 15.68
C TRP A 3 1.59 -46.91 14.47
N PRO A 4 0.78 -46.75 13.42
CA PRO A 4 1.17 -45.93 12.28
C PRO A 4 1.01 -44.43 12.63
N ILE A 5 2.09 -43.71 12.44
CA ILE A 5 2.13 -42.24 12.51
C ILE A 5 1.29 -41.71 11.32
N MET A 6 0.14 -41.17 11.66
CA MET A 6 -0.71 -40.47 10.71
C MET A 6 -0.01 -39.15 10.32
N GLN A 7 0.49 -39.09 9.08
CA GLN A 7 0.93 -37.83 8.45
C GLN A 7 -0.29 -36.91 8.27
N ILE A 8 -0.40 -35.94 9.14
CA ILE A 8 -1.26 -34.77 8.87
C ILE A 8 -0.56 -33.93 7.82
N GLN A 9 -0.87 -34.17 6.55
CA GLN A 9 -0.55 -33.25 5.49
C GLN A 9 -1.29 -31.94 5.78
N SER A 10 -0.52 -30.92 6.13
CA SER A 10 -0.94 -29.54 6.21
C SER A 10 -1.58 -29.14 4.88
N LEU A 11 -2.88 -28.92 4.86
CA LEU A 11 -3.56 -28.15 3.85
C LEU A 11 -3.05 -26.71 3.96
N LEU A 12 -1.90 -26.44 3.35
CA LEU A 12 -1.45 -25.11 3.05
C LEU A 12 -2.40 -24.55 1.98
N LEU A 13 -3.35 -23.75 2.44
CA LEU A 13 -4.10 -22.83 1.60
C LEU A 13 -3.09 -22.01 0.79
N LYS A 14 -2.92 -22.39 -0.47
CA LYS A 14 -2.18 -21.59 -1.44
C LYS A 14 -2.82 -20.21 -1.49
N PRO A 15 -2.06 -19.12 -1.41
CA PRO A 15 -2.59 -17.79 -1.63
C PRO A 15 -2.83 -17.59 -3.13
N MET A 16 -3.88 -18.20 -3.66
CA MET A 16 -4.40 -17.91 -4.98
C MET A 16 -5.40 -16.74 -4.92
N PHE A 17 -4.99 -15.60 -4.38
CA PHE A 17 -5.60 -14.35 -4.74
C PHE A 17 -4.84 -13.77 -5.92
N LYS A 18 -5.25 -14.15 -7.13
CA LYS A 18 -4.81 -13.45 -8.33
C LYS A 18 -5.24 -12.00 -8.17
N MET A 19 -4.35 -11.07 -8.33
CA MET A 19 -4.54 -9.62 -8.16
C MET A 19 -5.75 -9.08 -8.96
N LYS A 20 -6.16 -9.76 -10.04
CA LYS A 20 -7.42 -9.52 -10.74
C LYS A 20 -8.65 -9.58 -9.81
N SER A 21 -8.61 -10.42 -8.76
CA SER A 21 -9.71 -10.53 -7.79
C SER A 21 -9.71 -9.39 -6.76
N LEU A 22 -8.54 -8.84 -6.41
CA LEU A 22 -8.46 -7.69 -5.50
C LEU A 22 -8.91 -6.39 -6.20
N LEU A 23 -8.56 -6.22 -7.48
CA LEU A 23 -9.04 -5.09 -8.30
C LEU A 23 -10.56 -5.16 -8.49
N VAL A 24 -11.11 -6.35 -8.73
CA VAL A 24 -12.54 -6.59 -8.87
C VAL A 24 -13.28 -6.37 -7.54
N ALA A 25 -12.71 -6.76 -6.40
CA ALA A 25 -13.32 -6.51 -5.08
C ALA A 25 -13.33 -5.01 -4.73
N GLY A 26 -12.26 -4.27 -5.04
CA GLY A 26 -12.19 -2.82 -4.87
C GLY A 26 -13.16 -2.08 -5.80
N LEU A 27 -13.29 -2.52 -7.06
CA LEU A 27 -14.24 -1.98 -8.05
C LEU A 27 -15.68 -2.40 -7.77
N MET A 28 -15.93 -3.60 -7.25
CA MET A 28 -17.29 -4.02 -6.87
C MET A 28 -17.80 -3.26 -5.64
N MET A 29 -16.95 -2.93 -4.66
CA MET A 29 -17.34 -2.05 -3.56
C MET A 29 -17.67 -0.63 -4.02
N SER A 30 -17.03 -0.13 -5.08
CA SER A 30 -17.37 1.18 -5.68
C SER A 30 -18.59 1.12 -6.59
N GLY A 31 -18.87 -0.02 -7.25
CA GLY A 31 -19.99 -0.19 -8.18
C GLY A 31 -21.36 -0.34 -7.50
N PHE A 32 -21.42 -0.86 -6.27
CA PHE A 32 -22.69 -1.05 -5.56
C PHE A 32 -23.30 0.24 -5.03
N VAL A 33 -22.57 1.36 -5.02
CA VAL A 33 -23.06 2.63 -4.45
C VAL A 33 -23.60 3.59 -5.52
N PHE A 34 -23.35 3.35 -6.80
CA PHE A 34 -23.85 4.24 -7.89
C PHE A 34 -25.27 3.99 -8.36
N GLY A 35 -25.98 2.98 -7.82
CA GLY A 35 -27.29 2.54 -8.34
C GLY A 35 -28.54 3.05 -7.65
N GLN A 36 -28.46 3.76 -6.53
CA GLN A 36 -29.64 4.30 -5.87
C GLN A 36 -29.64 5.82 -5.82
N ARG A 37 -30.36 6.47 -6.76
CA ARG A 37 -30.90 7.82 -6.55
C ARG A 37 -31.90 7.75 -5.41
N ILE A 38 -31.46 8.07 -4.19
CA ILE A 38 -32.40 8.34 -3.09
C ILE A 38 -32.93 9.76 -3.31
N ASN A 39 -34.22 9.87 -3.61
CA ASN A 39 -34.93 11.15 -3.68
C ASN A 39 -34.69 11.90 -2.36
N SER A 40 -34.29 13.17 -2.46
CA SER A 40 -33.85 14.00 -1.35
C SER A 40 -34.97 14.55 -0.45
N ASP A 41 -36.22 14.18 -0.69
CA ASP A 41 -37.35 14.71 0.04
C ASP A 41 -38.00 13.62 0.91
N THR A 42 -37.97 13.87 2.22
CA THR A 42 -38.63 13.12 3.31
C THR A 42 -37.93 11.84 3.80
N LEU A 43 -36.90 11.98 4.66
CA LEU A 43 -36.60 10.95 5.64
C LEU A 43 -37.57 11.05 6.82
N LYS A 44 -38.53 10.14 6.86
CA LYS A 44 -39.29 9.89 8.10
C LYS A 44 -38.33 9.28 9.12
N VAL A 45 -38.17 9.96 10.25
CA VAL A 45 -37.45 9.43 11.40
C VAL A 45 -38.27 8.26 11.94
N ALA A 46 -37.81 7.04 11.74
CA ALA A 46 -38.34 5.88 12.46
C ALA A 46 -37.71 5.85 13.84
N HIS A 47 -38.45 6.14 14.85
CA HIS A 47 -38.12 6.06 16.26
C HIS A 47 -38.44 4.65 16.74
N ASP A 48 -37.44 3.72 16.79
CA ASP A 48 -37.72 2.47 17.52
C ASP A 48 -36.49 1.87 18.24
N ASP A 49 -35.29 2.33 17.98
CA ASP A 49 -34.08 1.78 18.63
C ASP A 49 -32.98 2.81 18.88
N GLY A 50 -33.28 4.09 18.78
CA GLY A 50 -32.27 5.17 18.94
C GLY A 50 -31.32 5.31 17.77
N LEU A 51 -31.57 4.67 16.63
CA LEU A 51 -30.77 4.83 15.41
C LEU A 51 -31.32 6.04 14.63
N ILE A 52 -30.51 7.09 14.54
CA ILE A 52 -30.81 8.27 13.72
C ILE A 52 -29.97 8.17 12.45
N VAL A 53 -30.61 7.95 11.31
CA VAL A 53 -29.94 7.97 10.00
C VAL A 53 -30.06 9.38 9.42
N TYR A 54 -28.94 10.10 9.33
CA TYR A 54 -28.90 11.44 8.73
C TYR A 54 -28.49 11.36 7.27
N ALA A 55 -29.39 11.67 6.36
CA ALA A 55 -29.10 11.63 4.93
C ALA A 55 -28.23 12.80 4.45
N ASN A 56 -28.28 13.98 5.08
CA ASN A 56 -27.63 15.18 4.54
C ASN A 56 -27.12 16.21 5.58
N LYS A 57 -27.10 15.93 6.86
CA LYS A 57 -26.47 16.86 7.81
C LYS A 57 -24.99 16.54 7.99
N PRO A 58 -24.07 17.52 7.86
CA PRO A 58 -22.67 17.29 8.13
C PRO A 58 -22.51 16.90 9.59
N TYR A 59 -21.88 15.73 9.79
CA TYR A 59 -21.60 15.24 11.13
C TYR A 59 -20.47 16.05 11.77
N PRO A 60 -20.43 16.26 13.08
CA PRO A 60 -19.40 17.07 13.74
C PRO A 60 -17.96 16.72 13.40
N LEU A 61 -17.69 15.44 13.09
CA LEU A 61 -16.35 14.93 12.76
C LEU A 61 -15.91 15.15 11.32
N SER A 62 -16.77 15.71 10.48
CA SER A 62 -16.45 16.00 9.07
C SER A 62 -16.61 17.47 8.75
N LYS A 63 -16.54 18.35 9.75
CA LYS A 63 -16.72 19.79 9.58
C LYS A 63 -15.44 20.50 9.20
N LYS A 64 -15.57 21.51 8.35
CA LYS A 64 -14.47 22.40 7.97
C LYS A 64 -13.68 22.88 9.18
N GLY A 65 -12.37 22.78 9.12
CA GLY A 65 -11.43 23.22 10.15
C GLY A 65 -11.06 22.12 11.15
N GLN A 66 -11.68 20.95 11.12
CA GLN A 66 -11.25 19.82 11.95
C GLN A 66 -9.99 19.19 11.39
N VAL A 67 -9.19 18.63 12.29
CA VAL A 67 -7.96 17.88 11.97
C VAL A 67 -8.09 16.48 12.52
N PHE A 68 -7.53 15.50 11.82
CA PHE A 68 -7.36 14.16 12.37
C PHE A 68 -5.95 13.65 12.11
N ALA A 69 -5.52 12.73 12.97
CA ALA A 69 -4.33 11.93 12.77
C ALA A 69 -4.71 10.45 12.85
N PHE A 70 -4.04 9.62 12.08
CA PHE A 70 -4.25 8.18 12.04
C PHE A 70 -2.92 7.47 11.89
N PHE A 71 -2.78 6.36 12.60
CA PHE A 71 -1.66 5.44 12.49
C PHE A 71 -2.18 4.01 12.37
N GLY A 72 -1.61 3.22 11.46
CA GLY A 72 -2.02 1.85 11.23
C GLY A 72 -0.95 1.01 10.58
N TRP A 73 -1.29 -0.25 10.35
CA TRP A 73 -0.42 -1.25 9.74
C TRP A 73 -1.06 -1.78 8.47
N ASN A 74 -0.22 -2.17 7.52
CA ASN A 74 -0.68 -2.59 6.21
C ASN A 74 -0.17 -3.96 5.78
N ARG A 75 -0.81 -4.45 4.70
CA ARG A 75 -0.37 -5.55 3.86
C ARG A 75 -0.51 -5.12 2.42
N GLY A 76 0.50 -5.45 1.61
CA GLY A 76 0.56 -5.09 0.21
C GLY A 76 0.49 -6.29 -0.73
N ALA A 77 0.13 -6.01 -1.95
CA ALA A 77 0.24 -6.91 -3.10
C ALA A 77 0.69 -6.10 -4.31
N PHE A 78 1.52 -6.70 -5.17
CA PHE A 78 2.12 -6.02 -6.31
C PHE A 78 1.84 -6.82 -7.58
N SER A 79 1.64 -6.11 -8.70
CA SER A 79 1.64 -6.76 -10.01
C SER A 79 3.04 -7.23 -10.36
N ASN A 80 3.14 -8.14 -11.32
CA ASN A 80 4.40 -8.32 -12.01
C ASN A 80 4.79 -7.00 -12.69
N SER A 81 6.08 -6.82 -12.90
CA SER A 81 6.66 -5.60 -13.47
C SER A 81 7.83 -5.92 -14.35
N ASP A 82 8.10 -5.03 -15.28
CA ASP A 82 9.34 -5.03 -16.01
C ASP A 82 10.37 -4.18 -15.26
N ILE A 83 11.62 -4.65 -15.17
CA ILE A 83 12.69 -3.93 -14.50
C ILE A 83 13.82 -3.71 -15.51
N HIS A 84 14.07 -2.44 -15.84
CA HIS A 84 15.12 -2.04 -16.78
C HIS A 84 16.34 -1.54 -16.03
N PHE A 85 17.48 -2.16 -16.25
CA PHE A 85 18.77 -1.84 -15.64
C PHE A 85 19.69 -1.17 -16.65
N THR A 86 20.26 -0.03 -16.28
CA THR A 86 21.25 0.69 -17.11
C THR A 86 22.47 1.04 -16.26
N GLY A 87 23.65 0.88 -16.86
CA GLY A 87 24.91 1.21 -16.17
C GLY A 87 26.11 0.99 -17.05
N ASN A 88 27.30 1.03 -16.43
CA ASN A 88 28.55 0.82 -17.14
C ASN A 88 28.69 -0.65 -17.55
N GLY A 89 28.62 -0.91 -18.85
CA GLY A 89 28.76 -2.25 -19.42
C GLY A 89 27.49 -3.10 -19.40
N TYR A 90 26.32 -2.51 -19.13
CA TYR A 90 25.05 -3.21 -19.25
C TYR A 90 23.89 -2.26 -19.57
N ASP A 91 22.98 -2.77 -20.38
CA ASP A 91 21.67 -2.17 -20.66
C ASP A 91 20.71 -3.32 -20.98
N PHE A 92 19.87 -3.69 -19.99
CA PHE A 92 18.99 -4.84 -20.14
C PHE A 92 17.68 -4.69 -19.37
N GLN A 93 16.68 -5.44 -19.78
CA GLN A 93 15.38 -5.53 -19.15
C GLN A 93 15.05 -6.96 -18.74
N LEU A 94 14.52 -7.12 -17.55
CA LEU A 94 13.88 -8.33 -17.06
C LEU A 94 12.37 -8.14 -17.16
N ASN A 95 11.70 -9.04 -17.90
CA ASN A 95 10.27 -8.88 -18.16
C ASN A 95 9.43 -9.74 -17.21
N ASN A 96 8.27 -9.20 -16.82
CA ASN A 96 7.26 -9.90 -16.03
C ASN A 96 7.76 -10.45 -14.69
N VAL A 97 8.64 -9.70 -14.02
CA VAL A 97 9.22 -10.06 -12.73
C VAL A 97 8.15 -10.03 -11.65
N SER A 98 7.96 -11.14 -10.95
CA SER A 98 7.02 -11.25 -9.84
C SER A 98 7.66 -10.82 -8.51
N ALA A 99 6.84 -10.26 -7.64
CA ALA A 99 7.24 -9.84 -6.30
C ALA A 99 6.18 -10.15 -5.25
N ARG A 100 6.58 -10.08 -4.01
CA ARG A 100 5.72 -10.31 -2.85
C ARG A 100 5.90 -9.24 -1.79
N ASP A 101 4.89 -9.12 -0.97
CA ASP A 101 4.98 -8.44 0.31
C ASP A 101 5.82 -9.24 1.32
N ARG A 102 6.51 -8.53 2.21
CA ARG A 102 7.31 -9.14 3.29
C ARG A 102 6.90 -8.59 4.65
N PRO A 103 5.70 -8.93 5.14
CA PRO A 103 5.25 -8.45 6.43
C PRO A 103 6.13 -8.97 7.56
N THR A 104 6.40 -8.13 8.54
CA THR A 104 7.00 -8.55 9.80
C THR A 104 6.04 -9.52 10.51
N LYS A 105 6.57 -10.56 11.15
CA LYS A 105 5.76 -11.50 11.93
C LYS A 105 5.05 -10.76 13.07
N LEU A 106 3.79 -11.11 13.32
CA LEU A 106 3.02 -10.55 14.44
C LEU A 106 3.72 -10.80 15.77
N GLY A 107 3.84 -9.75 16.58
CA GLY A 107 4.50 -9.80 17.88
C GLY A 107 4.62 -8.41 18.52
N ILE A 108 5.37 -8.33 19.61
CA ILE A 108 5.60 -7.09 20.38
C ILE A 108 6.15 -5.94 19.50
N VAL A 109 6.85 -6.27 18.40
CA VAL A 109 7.40 -5.32 17.44
C VAL A 109 6.36 -4.34 16.87
N TYR A 110 5.08 -4.70 16.89
CA TYR A 110 3.99 -3.84 16.41
C TYR A 110 3.54 -2.77 17.41
N ILE A 111 3.86 -2.94 18.68
CA ILE A 111 3.46 -2.03 19.77
C ILE A 111 4.65 -1.36 20.46
N ASP A 112 5.88 -1.80 20.21
CA ASP A 112 7.09 -1.22 20.74
C ASP A 112 7.57 -0.06 19.83
N PRO A 113 7.59 1.20 20.29
CA PRO A 113 7.95 2.35 19.48
C PRO A 113 9.36 2.30 18.88
N SER A 114 10.28 1.55 19.50
CA SER A 114 11.66 1.41 19.00
C SER A 114 11.75 0.63 17.67
N TRP A 115 10.69 -0.09 17.31
CA TRP A 115 10.63 -0.91 16.10
C TRP A 115 9.68 -0.37 15.02
N PHE A 116 9.18 0.85 15.13
CA PHE A 116 8.23 1.41 14.16
C PHE A 116 8.73 1.40 12.72
N THR A 117 10.03 1.54 12.50
CA THR A 117 10.62 1.51 11.15
C THR A 117 10.77 0.09 10.58
N VAL A 118 10.61 -0.94 11.40
CA VAL A 118 10.75 -2.34 10.99
C VAL A 118 9.43 -2.92 10.49
N VAL A 119 8.31 -2.44 11.02
CA VAL A 119 6.97 -2.89 10.60
C VAL A 119 6.46 -2.04 9.44
N GLN A 120 5.56 -2.63 8.63
CA GLN A 120 4.85 -1.87 7.61
C GLN A 120 3.77 -1.03 8.28
N TYR A 121 3.88 0.28 8.14
CA TYR A 121 2.95 1.23 8.76
C TYR A 121 2.38 2.22 7.75
N ASN A 122 1.29 2.85 8.16
CA ASN A 122 0.68 3.97 7.48
C ASN A 122 0.46 5.10 8.47
N PHE A 123 0.78 6.31 8.06
CA PHE A 123 0.42 7.52 8.77
C PHE A 123 -0.47 8.40 7.91
N ARG A 124 -1.47 9.04 8.51
CA ARG A 124 -2.32 10.03 7.84
C ARG A 124 -2.48 11.23 8.76
N ALA A 125 -2.39 12.42 8.19
CA ALA A 125 -2.83 13.66 8.80
C ALA A 125 -3.81 14.34 7.86
N GLY A 126 -5.03 14.59 8.31
CA GLY A 126 -6.09 15.17 7.49
C GLY A 126 -6.60 16.48 8.06
N TYR A 127 -6.92 17.40 7.15
CA TYR A 127 -7.55 18.68 7.45
C TYR A 127 -8.81 18.84 6.60
N PHE A 128 -9.96 19.05 7.25
CA PHE A 128 -11.22 19.28 6.54
C PHE A 128 -11.27 20.69 5.96
N ILE A 129 -11.01 20.80 4.65
CA ILE A 129 -11.04 22.07 3.90
C ILE A 129 -12.47 22.57 3.65
N LYS A 130 -13.43 21.64 3.60
CA LYS A 130 -14.88 21.85 3.56
C LYS A 130 -15.57 20.78 4.40
N ASP A 131 -16.84 20.98 4.70
CA ASP A 131 -17.64 19.90 5.30
C ASP A 131 -17.59 18.66 4.40
N ASN A 132 -17.27 17.53 5.01
CA ASN A 132 -17.16 16.23 4.35
C ASN A 132 -16.05 16.12 3.26
N LEU A 133 -15.08 17.05 3.22
CA LEU A 133 -13.95 17.00 2.29
C LEU A 133 -12.65 17.36 3.02
N ALA A 134 -11.73 16.42 3.09
CA ALA A 134 -10.43 16.62 3.71
C ALA A 134 -9.29 16.58 2.69
N LEU A 135 -8.28 17.42 2.93
CA LEU A 135 -6.94 17.27 2.39
C LEU A 135 -6.17 16.34 3.33
N VAL A 136 -5.55 15.28 2.79
CA VAL A 136 -4.91 14.24 3.58
C VAL A 136 -3.47 14.04 3.14
N LEU A 137 -2.53 14.30 4.04
CA LEU A 137 -1.13 13.91 3.91
C LEU A 137 -0.97 12.47 4.39
N GLY A 138 -0.29 11.64 3.62
CA GLY A 138 -0.09 10.23 3.90
C GLY A 138 1.35 9.80 3.74
N ILE A 139 1.77 8.85 4.59
CA ILE A 139 3.01 8.09 4.46
C ILE A 139 2.61 6.61 4.48
N ASP A 140 2.97 5.88 3.43
CA ASP A 140 2.77 4.44 3.34
C ASP A 140 4.13 3.75 3.27
N HIS A 141 4.50 3.09 4.36
CA HIS A 141 5.71 2.28 4.43
C HIS A 141 5.37 0.85 4.03
N MET A 142 5.62 0.51 2.78
CA MET A 142 5.42 -0.83 2.20
C MET A 142 6.74 -1.59 2.12
N LYS A 143 6.67 -2.89 1.84
CA LYS A 143 7.83 -3.73 1.57
C LYS A 143 7.60 -4.54 0.30
N TYR A 144 8.48 -4.35 -0.68
CA TYR A 144 8.49 -5.05 -1.94
C TYR A 144 9.71 -5.97 -2.00
N VAL A 145 9.51 -7.25 -2.28
CA VAL A 145 10.61 -8.23 -2.46
C VAL A 145 10.38 -8.98 -3.76
N MET A 146 11.32 -8.87 -4.68
CA MET A 146 11.37 -9.70 -5.86
C MET A 146 11.40 -11.18 -5.44
N ASN A 147 10.59 -12.01 -6.10
CA ASN A 147 10.65 -13.44 -5.87
C ASN A 147 11.93 -13.99 -6.49
N GLN A 148 12.77 -14.59 -5.67
CA GLN A 148 14.05 -15.08 -6.12
C GLN A 148 13.92 -16.37 -6.95
N ASN A 149 12.97 -17.23 -6.59
CA ASN A 149 12.75 -18.50 -7.28
C ASN A 149 11.84 -18.33 -8.51
N GLN A 150 12.35 -17.67 -9.56
CA GLN A 150 11.69 -17.48 -10.83
C GLN A 150 12.71 -17.40 -11.98
N THR A 151 12.30 -17.82 -13.18
CA THR A 151 12.98 -17.58 -14.44
C THR A 151 12.18 -16.54 -15.21
N VAL A 152 12.85 -15.53 -15.74
CA VAL A 152 12.21 -14.40 -16.44
C VAL A 152 12.84 -14.18 -17.81
N ASP A 153 12.08 -13.59 -18.72
CA ASP A 153 12.59 -13.20 -20.02
C ASP A 153 13.55 -12.02 -19.89
N PHE A 154 14.64 -12.13 -20.61
CA PHE A 154 15.73 -11.16 -20.64
C PHE A 154 15.84 -10.55 -22.05
N SER A 155 16.04 -9.23 -22.10
CA SER A 155 16.35 -8.51 -23.33
C SER A 155 17.40 -7.46 -23.08
N GLY A 156 18.35 -7.31 -23.99
CA GLY A 156 19.44 -6.33 -23.87
C GLY A 156 20.82 -6.95 -23.86
N THR A 157 21.80 -6.25 -23.23
CA THR A 157 23.20 -6.62 -23.27
C THR A 157 23.87 -6.55 -21.90
N ILE A 158 24.82 -7.44 -21.68
CA ILE A 158 25.73 -7.47 -20.54
C ILE A 158 27.14 -7.69 -21.09
N SER A 159 28.07 -6.77 -20.82
CA SER A 159 29.45 -6.83 -21.32
C SER A 159 30.33 -7.81 -20.54
N ASP A 160 30.04 -8.04 -19.26
CA ASP A 160 30.77 -8.99 -18.44
C ASP A 160 30.43 -10.42 -18.85
N PRO A 161 31.42 -11.24 -19.38
CA PRO A 161 31.15 -12.59 -19.85
C PRO A 161 30.61 -13.52 -18.76
N LYS A 162 30.97 -13.30 -17.49
CA LYS A 162 30.49 -14.10 -16.35
C LYS A 162 28.96 -14.02 -16.23
N TYR A 163 28.43 -12.81 -16.27
CA TYR A 163 27.00 -12.58 -16.09
C TYR A 163 26.20 -12.75 -17.39
N ALA A 164 26.83 -12.45 -18.55
CA ALA A 164 26.26 -12.76 -19.84
C ALA A 164 26.02 -14.27 -20.04
N ALA A 165 26.91 -15.13 -19.53
CA ALA A 165 26.77 -16.58 -19.58
C ALA A 165 25.61 -17.13 -18.72
N MET A 166 25.08 -16.35 -17.78
CA MET A 166 23.92 -16.72 -16.95
C MET A 166 22.59 -16.55 -17.72
N VAL A 167 22.61 -15.82 -18.83
CA VAL A 167 21.46 -15.67 -19.73
C VAL A 167 21.47 -16.81 -20.76
N GLN A 168 20.43 -17.64 -20.73
CA GLN A 168 20.32 -18.80 -21.63
C GLN A 168 19.00 -18.72 -22.38
N ASN A 169 19.06 -18.84 -23.71
CA ASN A 169 17.88 -18.79 -24.58
C ASN A 169 16.97 -17.55 -24.38
N GLY A 170 17.59 -16.39 -24.07
CA GLY A 170 16.83 -15.15 -23.79
C GLY A 170 16.13 -15.13 -22.44
N GLN A 171 16.53 -15.99 -21.51
CA GLN A 171 15.97 -16.05 -20.16
C GLN A 171 17.10 -16.07 -19.09
N VAL A 172 16.78 -15.62 -17.90
CA VAL A 172 17.68 -15.71 -16.73
C VAL A 172 16.94 -16.29 -15.53
N ASN A 173 17.63 -17.18 -14.82
CA ASN A 173 17.13 -17.73 -13.55
C ASN A 173 17.60 -16.85 -12.40
N LEU A 174 16.64 -16.20 -11.73
CA LEU A 174 16.88 -15.30 -10.61
C LEU A 174 17.13 -16.02 -9.27
N ALA A 175 17.05 -17.36 -9.23
CA ALA A 175 17.42 -18.13 -8.04
C ALA A 175 18.91 -17.98 -7.69
N ASP A 176 19.75 -17.64 -8.67
CA ASP A 176 21.14 -17.28 -8.42
C ASP A 176 21.24 -15.81 -7.98
N GLU A 177 21.42 -15.61 -6.68
CA GLU A 177 21.55 -14.29 -6.07
C GLU A 177 22.80 -13.51 -6.51
N GLN A 178 23.77 -14.16 -7.17
CA GLN A 178 24.93 -13.47 -7.74
C GLN A 178 24.53 -12.63 -8.97
N PHE A 179 23.45 -13.01 -9.68
CA PHE A 179 22.93 -12.20 -10.76
C PHE A 179 22.21 -10.97 -10.23
N LEU A 180 21.21 -11.17 -9.38
CA LEU A 180 20.38 -10.08 -8.85
C LEU A 180 19.66 -10.45 -7.55
N THR A 181 19.76 -9.60 -6.53
CA THR A 181 18.73 -9.47 -5.51
C THR A 181 18.12 -8.08 -5.57
N PHE A 182 16.79 -7.97 -5.44
CA PHE A 182 16.09 -6.72 -5.63
C PHE A 182 14.92 -6.60 -4.65
N GLU A 183 15.03 -5.64 -3.74
CA GLU A 183 14.00 -5.40 -2.74
C GLU A 183 13.96 -3.94 -2.27
N HIS A 184 12.79 -3.52 -1.80
CA HIS A 184 12.55 -2.23 -1.13
C HIS A 184 12.02 -2.51 0.28
N THR A 185 12.77 -3.26 1.10
CA THR A 185 12.32 -3.72 2.43
C THR A 185 12.70 -2.79 3.56
N ASP A 186 13.74 -1.99 3.37
CA ASP A 186 14.09 -0.90 4.30
C ASP A 186 13.18 0.33 4.09
N GLY A 187 12.21 0.21 3.18
CA GLY A 187 11.13 1.15 2.94
C GLY A 187 10.84 1.34 1.45
N LEU A 188 9.70 0.86 0.98
CA LEU A 188 9.02 1.36 -0.21
C LEU A 188 8.09 2.47 0.27
N ASN A 189 8.65 3.65 0.58
CA ASN A 189 7.88 4.75 1.13
C ASN A 189 7.16 5.52 0.02
N TYR A 190 5.85 5.62 0.14
CA TYR A 190 4.99 6.42 -0.71
C TYR A 190 4.45 7.60 0.11
N GLU A 191 5.04 8.78 -0.09
CA GLU A 191 4.64 10.03 0.55
C GLU A 191 3.65 10.75 -0.35
N ASN A 192 2.41 10.86 0.08
CA ASN A 192 1.31 11.26 -0.77
C ASN A 192 0.44 12.36 -0.16
N LEU A 193 -0.16 13.14 -1.05
CA LEU A 193 -1.19 14.12 -0.75
C LEU A 193 -2.45 13.73 -1.50
N GLY A 194 -3.58 13.67 -0.80
CA GLY A 194 -4.85 13.26 -1.39
C GLY A 194 -6.02 14.11 -0.93
N LEU A 195 -7.11 13.96 -1.66
CA LEU A 195 -8.43 14.47 -1.28
C LEU A 195 -9.32 13.29 -0.92
N GLU A 196 -9.96 13.38 0.24
CA GLU A 196 -10.90 12.37 0.70
C GLU A 196 -12.26 12.99 0.99
N LYS A 197 -13.30 12.36 0.46
CA LYS A 197 -14.70 12.70 0.74
C LYS A 197 -15.26 11.73 1.78
N TYR A 198 -16.04 12.25 2.72
CA TYR A 198 -16.60 11.54 3.85
C TYR A 198 -18.13 11.49 3.75
N LYS A 199 -18.72 10.36 4.11
CA LYS A 199 -20.17 10.16 4.16
C LYS A 199 -20.53 9.39 5.41
N ASN A 200 -21.37 9.99 6.27
CA ASN A 200 -21.93 9.26 7.40
C ASN A 200 -22.88 8.18 6.93
N LEU A 201 -22.68 6.98 7.41
CA LEU A 201 -23.56 5.84 7.17
C LEU A 201 -24.50 5.61 8.35
N VAL A 202 -23.96 5.69 9.57
CA VAL A 202 -24.72 5.47 10.81
C VAL A 202 -24.26 6.47 11.87
N HIS A 203 -25.21 7.03 12.61
CA HIS A 203 -24.94 7.84 13.79
C HIS A 203 -25.72 7.29 15.00
N LYS A 204 -25.00 7.00 16.07
CA LYS A 204 -25.56 6.69 17.39
C LYS A 204 -24.91 7.61 18.43
N LYS A 205 -25.52 7.77 19.60
CA LYS A 205 -25.12 8.72 20.64
C LYS A 205 -23.61 8.87 20.86
N ASN A 206 -22.85 7.77 20.82
CA ASN A 206 -21.40 7.77 21.08
C ASN A 206 -20.59 7.04 20.00
N VAL A 207 -21.21 6.61 18.91
CA VAL A 207 -20.57 5.79 17.87
C VAL A 207 -21.07 6.19 16.51
N ASP A 208 -20.15 6.38 15.58
CA ASP A 208 -20.42 6.71 14.19
C ASP A 208 -19.72 5.78 13.25
N LEU A 209 -20.41 5.40 12.19
CA LEU A 209 -19.81 4.71 11.06
C LEU A 209 -19.76 5.68 9.87
N ILE A 210 -18.56 5.97 9.44
CA ILE A 210 -18.28 6.92 8.35
C ILE A 210 -17.55 6.18 7.23
N TRP A 211 -18.09 6.26 6.02
CA TRP A 211 -17.38 5.86 4.82
C TRP A 211 -16.61 7.03 4.25
N SER A 212 -15.35 6.81 3.87
CA SER A 212 -14.57 7.78 3.12
C SER A 212 -13.96 7.15 1.87
N TYR A 213 -13.78 7.98 0.86
CA TYR A 213 -13.15 7.59 -0.39
C TYR A 213 -12.40 8.78 -0.98
N GLY A 214 -11.35 8.50 -1.73
CA GLY A 214 -10.51 9.56 -2.26
C GLY A 214 -9.46 9.08 -3.23
N ALA A 215 -8.68 10.04 -3.69
CA ALA A 215 -7.55 9.83 -4.56
C ALA A 215 -6.35 10.63 -4.07
N GLY A 216 -5.15 10.14 -4.36
CA GLY A 216 -3.90 10.76 -3.98
C GLY A 216 -2.84 10.65 -5.06
N LEU A 217 -1.85 11.51 -4.95
CA LEU A 217 -0.61 11.46 -5.72
C LEU A 217 0.56 11.78 -4.79
N GLY A 218 1.74 11.28 -5.13
CA GLY A 218 2.90 11.51 -4.26
C GLY A 218 4.19 11.00 -4.84
N PHE A 219 5.25 11.14 -4.06
CA PHE A 219 6.59 10.73 -4.41
C PHE A 219 6.93 9.39 -3.77
N MET A 220 7.75 8.62 -4.50
CA MET A 220 8.39 7.43 -3.96
C MET A 220 9.73 7.82 -3.36
N PHE A 221 9.91 7.50 -2.07
CA PHE A 221 11.11 7.77 -1.30
C PHE A 221 11.68 6.47 -0.70
N PRO A 222 12.08 5.51 -1.57
CA PRO A 222 12.51 4.20 -1.13
C PRO A 222 13.91 4.22 -0.53
N LYS A 223 14.18 3.21 0.29
CA LYS A 223 15.50 2.71 0.59
C LYS A 223 15.63 1.32 -0.02
N SER A 224 16.17 1.27 -1.24
CA SER A 224 16.25 0.06 -2.04
C SER A 224 17.50 -0.73 -1.72
N ASN A 225 17.34 -2.03 -1.50
CA ASN A 225 18.43 -2.97 -1.38
C ASN A 225 18.56 -3.75 -2.69
N VAL A 226 19.46 -3.31 -3.55
CA VAL A 226 19.75 -3.95 -4.83
C VAL A 226 21.19 -4.45 -4.82
N LYS A 227 21.38 -5.73 -5.11
CA LYS A 227 22.68 -6.31 -5.42
C LYS A 227 22.63 -6.83 -6.84
N LEU A 228 23.32 -6.17 -7.75
CA LEU A 228 23.42 -6.54 -9.14
C LEU A 228 24.86 -6.97 -9.43
N PHE A 229 25.03 -8.15 -10.05
CA PHE A 229 26.32 -8.68 -10.46
C PHE A 229 27.34 -8.81 -9.31
N GLY A 230 26.83 -9.22 -8.13
CA GLY A 230 27.66 -9.37 -6.94
C GLY A 230 28.16 -8.06 -6.31
N ASN A 231 27.69 -6.90 -6.78
CA ASN A 231 28.03 -5.61 -6.20
C ASN A 231 27.46 -5.47 -4.78
N ASP A 232 28.07 -4.58 -4.01
CA ASP A 232 27.56 -4.20 -2.71
C ASP A 232 26.18 -3.54 -2.82
N ARG A 233 25.38 -3.77 -1.82
CA ARG A 233 24.04 -3.23 -1.71
C ARG A 233 24.05 -1.69 -1.72
N SER A 234 23.18 -1.11 -2.56
CA SER A 234 22.86 0.31 -2.55
C SER A 234 21.61 0.54 -1.70
N ASP A 235 21.69 1.35 -0.66
CA ASP A 235 20.60 1.57 0.28
C ASP A 235 20.49 3.03 0.77
N ARG A 236 20.41 3.97 -0.15
CA ARG A 236 20.22 5.39 0.14
C ARG A 236 18.77 5.82 -0.10
N PHE A 237 18.22 6.59 0.85
CA PHE A 237 16.96 7.28 0.64
C PHE A 237 17.12 8.39 -0.41
N HIS A 238 16.23 8.42 -1.39
CA HIS A 238 16.13 9.51 -2.38
C HIS A 238 14.76 9.44 -3.05
N VAL A 239 14.38 10.50 -3.75
CA VAL A 239 13.18 10.49 -4.59
C VAL A 239 13.47 9.65 -5.83
N ALA A 240 12.85 8.47 -5.90
CA ALA A 240 13.06 7.53 -6.99
C ALA A 240 11.94 7.54 -8.04
N GLY A 241 10.81 8.15 -7.76
CA GLY A 241 9.67 8.15 -8.64
C GLY A 241 8.44 8.82 -8.07
N MET A 242 7.31 8.53 -8.69
CA MET A 242 5.99 9.02 -8.29
C MET A 242 4.97 7.87 -8.25
N GLY A 243 3.88 8.11 -7.55
CA GLY A 243 2.74 7.21 -7.52
C GLY A 243 1.41 7.95 -7.46
N THR A 244 0.36 7.22 -7.83
CA THR A 244 -1.04 7.67 -7.68
C THR A 244 -1.83 6.58 -6.99
N ASP A 245 -2.90 6.96 -6.29
CA ASP A 245 -3.76 5.99 -5.61
C ASP A 245 -5.23 6.39 -5.59
N LEU A 246 -6.07 5.36 -5.48
CA LEU A 246 -7.47 5.44 -5.08
C LEU A 246 -7.63 4.69 -3.76
N ARG A 247 -8.41 5.27 -2.86
CA ARG A 247 -8.63 4.69 -1.53
C ARG A 247 -10.09 4.73 -1.11
N SER A 248 -10.49 3.75 -0.34
CA SER A 248 -11.81 3.66 0.28
C SER A 248 -11.67 3.11 1.69
N SER A 249 -12.33 3.73 2.67
CA SER A 249 -12.21 3.32 4.06
C SER A 249 -13.52 3.39 4.83
N LEU A 250 -13.62 2.51 5.81
CA LEU A 250 -14.64 2.55 6.85
C LEU A 250 -14.00 3.04 8.15
N ASN A 251 -14.61 4.05 8.74
CA ASN A 251 -14.14 4.68 9.95
C ASN A 251 -15.22 4.53 11.03
N LEU A 252 -14.89 3.78 12.08
CA LEU A 252 -15.74 3.66 13.25
C LEU A 252 -15.24 4.64 14.30
N VAL A 253 -16.05 5.66 14.62
CA VAL A 253 -15.66 6.76 15.48
C VAL A 253 -16.40 6.69 16.80
N PHE A 254 -15.65 6.82 17.91
CA PHE A 254 -16.17 6.75 19.28
C PHE A 254 -16.00 8.10 19.99
N TRP A 255 -17.00 8.49 20.76
CA TRP A 255 -16.99 9.71 21.58
C TRP A 255 -16.51 10.96 20.83
N ASN A 256 -16.81 11.02 19.53
CA ASN A 256 -16.46 12.13 18.63
C ASN A 256 -14.96 12.36 18.40
N HIS A 257 -14.09 11.47 18.87
CA HIS A 257 -12.64 11.65 18.78
C HIS A 257 -11.88 10.42 18.31
N TRP A 258 -12.05 9.29 18.99
CA TRP A 258 -11.30 8.09 18.69
C TRP A 258 -11.82 7.40 17.44
N MET A 259 -10.95 6.98 16.56
CA MET A 259 -11.29 6.36 15.30
C MET A 259 -10.57 5.02 15.15
N ILE A 260 -11.31 3.99 14.77
CA ILE A 260 -10.75 2.77 14.17
C ILE A 260 -11.03 2.87 12.67
N ARG A 261 -9.99 2.76 11.85
CA ARG A 261 -10.10 2.85 10.40
C ARG A 261 -9.62 1.55 9.76
N ALA A 262 -10.40 1.03 8.82
CA ALA A 262 -10.01 0.01 7.87
C ALA A 262 -10.07 0.61 6.46
N GLU A 263 -8.99 0.49 5.68
CA GLU A 263 -8.84 1.07 4.34
C GLU A 263 -8.39 0.03 3.33
N ALA A 264 -8.95 0.08 2.14
CA ALA A 264 -8.43 -0.55 0.95
C ALA A 264 -7.93 0.53 -0.01
N LYS A 265 -6.76 0.32 -0.58
CA LYS A 265 -6.09 1.22 -1.51
C LYS A 265 -5.60 0.42 -2.71
N ALA A 266 -5.69 1.01 -3.89
CA ALA A 266 -5.05 0.54 -5.10
C ALA A 266 -4.38 1.71 -5.81
N GLY A 267 -3.23 1.48 -6.42
CA GLY A 267 -2.50 2.55 -7.06
C GLY A 267 -1.47 2.06 -8.07
N TYR A 268 -0.85 3.02 -8.72
CA TYR A 268 0.22 2.82 -9.69
C TYR A 268 1.47 3.56 -9.21
N ILE A 269 2.60 2.89 -9.28
CA ILE A 269 3.92 3.42 -8.94
C ILE A 269 4.80 3.35 -10.18
N ASN A 270 5.51 4.45 -10.47
CA ASN A 270 6.55 4.53 -11.48
C ASN A 270 7.83 5.06 -10.83
N MET A 271 8.86 4.25 -10.80
CA MET A 271 10.19 4.59 -10.29
C MET A 271 11.19 4.62 -11.44
N TRP A 272 11.73 5.79 -11.73
CA TRP A 272 12.67 6.01 -12.85
C TRP A 272 14.13 6.15 -12.41
N ASP A 273 14.40 6.14 -11.11
CA ASP A 273 15.74 6.34 -10.54
C ASP A 273 15.99 5.47 -9.31
N ILE A 274 15.95 4.15 -9.48
CA ILE A 274 16.31 3.20 -8.42
C ILE A 274 17.83 3.01 -8.46
N LYS A 275 18.52 3.35 -7.37
CA LYS A 275 19.98 3.18 -7.28
C LYS A 275 20.34 1.72 -7.18
N THR A 276 21.28 1.28 -8.02
CA THR A 276 21.77 -0.10 -8.07
C THR A 276 23.20 -0.25 -7.55
N THR A 277 23.95 0.86 -7.41
CA THR A 277 25.27 0.91 -6.81
C THR A 277 25.43 2.14 -5.92
N LEU A 278 26.35 2.07 -4.95
CA LEU A 278 26.60 3.18 -4.02
C LEU A 278 27.35 4.35 -4.67
N ASN A 279 28.29 4.06 -5.54
CA ASN A 279 29.33 5.01 -5.97
C ASN A 279 29.21 5.39 -7.46
N ASN A 280 28.54 4.60 -8.27
CA ASN A 280 28.41 4.86 -9.70
C ASN A 280 27.07 5.51 -10.02
N LYS A 281 27.07 6.82 -10.30
CA LYS A 281 25.86 7.60 -10.57
C LYS A 281 25.06 7.17 -11.81
N PRO A 282 25.67 6.68 -12.91
CA PRO A 282 24.88 6.23 -14.06
C PRO A 282 24.15 4.92 -13.82
N ASP A 283 24.57 4.12 -12.84
CA ASP A 283 23.96 2.82 -12.57
C ASP A 283 22.61 2.99 -11.88
N LYS A 284 21.57 2.55 -12.55
CA LYS A 284 20.20 2.64 -12.05
C LYS A 284 19.30 1.56 -12.62
N ALA A 285 18.17 1.36 -11.95
CA ALA A 285 17.05 0.63 -12.49
C ALA A 285 15.81 1.54 -12.62
N ARG A 286 14.90 1.12 -13.48
CA ARG A 286 13.56 1.69 -13.64
C ARG A 286 12.55 0.58 -13.50
N GLN A 287 11.42 0.88 -12.86
CA GLN A 287 10.37 -0.09 -12.63
C GLN A 287 9.02 0.62 -12.49
N ASP A 288 7.98 0.01 -13.00
CA ASP A 288 6.61 0.44 -12.70
C ASP A 288 5.70 -0.76 -12.42
N PHE A 289 4.72 -0.57 -11.55
CA PHE A 289 3.78 -1.60 -11.17
C PHE A 289 2.51 -1.03 -10.56
N VAL A 290 1.46 -1.85 -10.59
CA VAL A 290 0.23 -1.62 -9.82
C VAL A 290 0.38 -2.26 -8.44
N PHE A 291 -0.07 -1.56 -7.41
CA PHE A 291 -0.14 -2.12 -6.06
C PHE A 291 -1.55 -2.11 -5.49
N GLY A 292 -1.82 -3.08 -4.65
CA GLY A 292 -2.98 -3.12 -3.77
C GLY A 292 -2.53 -3.12 -2.32
N GLN A 293 -3.25 -2.43 -1.45
CA GLN A 293 -2.93 -2.36 -0.03
C GLN A 293 -4.21 -2.43 0.79
N VAL A 294 -4.19 -3.19 1.88
CA VAL A 294 -5.18 -3.13 2.93
C VAL A 294 -4.50 -2.70 4.22
N LEU A 295 -5.16 -1.84 4.98
CA LEU A 295 -4.62 -1.36 6.24
C LEU A 295 -5.71 -1.23 7.30
N ALA A 296 -5.30 -1.32 8.56
CA ALA A 296 -6.14 -1.05 9.71
C ALA A 296 -5.32 -0.36 10.80
N GLY A 297 -5.99 0.47 11.57
CA GLY A 297 -5.31 1.19 12.67
C GLY A 297 -6.26 2.10 13.43
N ILE A 298 -5.65 2.95 14.23
CA ILE A 298 -6.33 3.87 15.14
C ILE A 298 -6.03 5.32 14.77
N GLY A 299 -6.97 6.20 15.07
CA GLY A 299 -6.82 7.63 14.84
C GLY A 299 -7.53 8.44 15.90
N TYR A 300 -7.30 9.73 15.81
CA TYR A 300 -7.91 10.71 16.70
C TYR A 300 -8.27 11.97 15.91
N THR A 301 -9.47 12.49 16.17
CA THR A 301 -9.97 13.74 15.59
C THR A 301 -9.89 14.86 16.60
N PHE A 302 -9.26 15.97 16.21
CA PHE A 302 -9.09 17.17 17.01
C PHE A 302 -10.14 18.20 16.61
N ASN A 303 -10.90 18.69 17.57
CA ASN A 303 -11.81 19.80 17.35
C ASN A 303 -11.05 21.12 17.48
N THR A 304 -10.77 21.77 16.36
CA THR A 304 -9.98 23.02 16.32
C THR A 304 -10.80 24.28 16.66
N LYS A 305 -12.12 24.17 16.77
CA LYS A 305 -13.01 25.26 17.18
C LYS A 305 -13.76 24.88 18.44
N LYS A 306 -13.63 25.70 19.50
CA LYS A 306 -14.65 25.73 20.55
C LYS A 306 -15.95 26.23 19.87
N TYR A 307 -16.94 25.39 19.79
CA TYR A 307 -18.28 25.83 19.43
C TYR A 307 -18.85 26.55 20.65
N ASN A 308 -18.92 27.88 20.58
CA ASN A 308 -19.74 28.69 21.48
C ASN A 308 -21.19 28.58 21.04
#